data_1b0f0763a1818d635ad600ef840c53f4
#
_entry.id   1b0f0763a1818d635ad600ef840c53f4
#
_cell.length_a   1.000
_cell.length_b   1.000
_cell.length_c   1.000
_cell.angle_alpha   90.00
_cell.angle_beta   90.00
_cell.angle_gamma   90.00
#
_symmetry.space_group_name_H-M   'P 1'
#
loop_
_entity.id
_entity.type
_entity.pdbx_description
1 polymer ?
#
loop_
_entity_poly.entity_id
_entity_poly.type
_entity_poly.pdbx_seq_one_letter_code
_entity_poly.pdbx_strand_id
1 'polypeptide(L)'
;LELIKKMENSEAEVATTHVNRALSLMALGRLDEADEELKESLTFYASPEGVQSGHFGSALAAAGELAWRRGNYDQAIGLLEKALMVTQSRFGESDACAVIRQNLEMIKKEKKEKGITGAEDKKEDKGGNPSHCASCQFKDAKF
;
A
#
# COMPACT_ATOMS: atom_id res chain seq x y z
N LEU A 1 26.12 12.74 -16.23
CA LEU A 1 24.67 12.89 -16.36
C LEU A 1 23.97 11.55 -16.62
N GLU A 2 24.48 10.78 -17.58
CA GLU A 2 23.91 9.46 -17.87
C GLU A 2 24.08 8.50 -16.70
N LEU A 3 25.18 8.61 -15.99
CA LEU A 3 25.45 7.78 -14.84
C LEU A 3 24.43 8.05 -13.72
N ILE A 4 24.11 9.31 -13.50
CA ILE A 4 23.11 9.70 -12.50
C ILE A 4 21.73 9.15 -12.87
N LYS A 5 21.36 9.25 -14.15
CA LYS A 5 20.09 8.69 -14.63
C LYS A 5 20.02 7.19 -14.45
N LYS A 6 21.14 6.50 -14.68
CA LYS A 6 21.19 5.05 -14.45
C LYS A 6 21.00 4.70 -12.99
N MET A 7 21.57 5.49 -12.09
CA MET A 7 21.43 5.27 -10.66
C MET A 7 19.98 5.49 -10.22
N GLU A 8 19.35 6.54 -10.71
CA GLU A 8 17.95 6.83 -10.40
C GLU A 8 17.02 5.74 -10.90
N ASN A 9 17.25 5.29 -12.15
CA ASN A 9 16.47 4.20 -12.72
C ASN A 9 16.68 2.90 -11.93
N SER A 10 17.90 2.68 -11.48
CA SER A 10 18.22 1.50 -10.70
C SER A 10 17.45 1.47 -9.37
N GLU A 11 17.36 2.61 -8.68
CA GLU A 11 16.58 2.71 -7.44
C GLU A 11 15.11 2.47 -7.68
N ALA A 12 14.57 3.03 -8.76
CA ALA A 12 13.18 2.82 -9.14
C ALA A 12 12.90 1.36 -9.46
N GLU A 13 13.83 0.72 -10.16
CA GLU A 13 13.70 -0.70 -10.48
C GLU A 13 13.74 -1.56 -9.22
N VAL A 14 14.61 -1.24 -8.29
CA VAL A 14 14.70 -1.94 -7.02
C VAL A 14 13.40 -1.78 -6.24
N ALA A 15 12.86 -0.56 -6.17
CA ALA A 15 11.60 -0.31 -5.49
C ALA A 15 10.46 -1.11 -6.13
N THR A 16 10.40 -1.16 -7.45
CA THR A 16 9.38 -1.93 -8.15
C THR A 16 9.53 -3.42 -7.85
N THR A 17 10.77 -3.90 -7.81
CA THR A 17 11.05 -5.28 -7.48
C THR A 17 10.55 -5.63 -6.08
N HIS A 18 10.77 -4.73 -5.10
CA HIS A 18 10.26 -4.93 -3.75
C HIS A 18 8.74 -5.03 -3.72
N VAL A 19 8.04 -4.20 -4.50
CA VAL A 19 6.57 -4.28 -4.59
C VAL A 19 6.14 -5.62 -5.15
N ASN A 20 6.78 -6.07 -6.24
CA ASN A 20 6.43 -7.34 -6.86
C ASN A 20 6.69 -8.52 -5.92
N ARG A 21 7.79 -8.48 -5.17
CA ARG A 21 8.08 -9.51 -4.18
C ARG A 21 7.05 -9.50 -3.07
N ALA A 22 6.64 -8.31 -2.63
CA ALA A 22 5.60 -8.17 -1.61
C ALA A 22 4.30 -8.81 -2.07
N LEU A 23 3.89 -8.56 -3.31
CA LEU A 23 2.67 -9.14 -3.85
C LEU A 23 2.74 -10.67 -3.88
N SER A 24 3.89 -11.21 -4.27
CA SER A 24 4.09 -12.65 -4.26
C SER A 24 4.05 -13.22 -2.84
N LEU A 25 4.67 -12.53 -1.89
CA LEU A 25 4.67 -12.96 -0.49
C LEU A 25 3.25 -12.91 0.09
N MET A 26 2.47 -11.90 -0.26
CA MET A 26 1.08 -11.84 0.17
C MET A 26 0.27 -13.02 -0.36
N ALA A 27 0.49 -13.38 -1.61
CA ALA A 27 -0.19 -14.53 -2.21
C ALA A 27 0.15 -15.83 -1.48
N LEU A 28 1.35 -15.92 -0.92
CA LEU A 28 1.80 -17.06 -0.13
C LEU A 28 1.38 -16.99 1.33
N GLY A 29 0.74 -15.91 1.75
CA GLY A 29 0.34 -15.72 3.14
C GLY A 29 1.45 -15.23 4.05
N ARG A 30 2.60 -14.88 3.50
CA ARG A 30 3.78 -14.44 4.26
C ARG A 30 3.71 -12.92 4.42
N LEU A 31 2.78 -12.49 5.26
CA LEU A 31 2.41 -11.06 5.35
C LEU A 31 3.48 -10.19 6.01
N ASP A 32 4.18 -10.72 7.01
CA ASP A 32 5.23 -9.95 7.68
C ASP A 32 6.40 -9.67 6.75
N GLU A 33 6.77 -10.64 5.94
CA GLU A 33 7.84 -10.47 4.96
C GLU A 33 7.41 -9.50 3.87
N ALA A 34 6.14 -9.59 3.45
CA ALA A 34 5.60 -8.65 2.48
C ALA A 34 5.63 -7.21 3.01
N ASP A 35 5.34 -7.04 4.30
CA ASP A 35 5.38 -5.74 4.94
C ASP A 35 6.79 -5.14 4.87
N GLU A 36 7.81 -5.92 5.14
CA GLU A 36 9.18 -5.45 5.06
C GLU A 36 9.57 -5.03 3.65
N GLU A 37 9.17 -5.82 2.66
CA GLU A 37 9.44 -5.48 1.26
C GLU A 37 8.75 -4.17 0.87
N LEU A 38 7.51 -3.98 1.32
CA LEU A 38 6.79 -2.75 1.03
C LEU A 38 7.41 -1.54 1.71
N LYS A 39 7.91 -1.70 2.93
CA LYS A 39 8.60 -0.61 3.62
C LYS A 39 9.80 -0.14 2.83
N GLU A 40 10.57 -1.06 2.28
CA GLU A 40 11.72 -0.71 1.45
C GLU A 40 11.29 0.09 0.22
N SER A 41 10.26 -0.38 -0.48
CA SER A 41 9.79 0.31 -1.67
C SER A 41 9.20 1.68 -1.35
N LEU A 42 8.41 1.76 -0.28
CA LEU A 42 7.75 3.00 0.08
C LEU A 42 8.74 4.05 0.59
N THR A 43 9.87 3.63 1.15
CA THR A 43 10.94 4.54 1.52
C THR A 43 11.44 5.29 0.28
N PHE A 44 11.64 4.58 -0.82
CA PHE A 44 12.02 5.22 -2.07
C PHE A 44 10.91 6.15 -2.58
N TYR A 45 9.66 5.65 -2.60
CA TYR A 45 8.56 6.43 -3.15
C TYR A 45 8.19 7.65 -2.30
N ALA A 46 8.64 7.70 -1.06
CA ALA A 46 8.48 8.89 -0.22
C ALA A 46 9.51 9.96 -0.54
N SER A 47 10.58 9.63 -1.28
CA SER A 47 11.61 10.59 -1.66
C SER A 47 11.07 11.53 -2.77
N PRO A 48 11.72 12.69 -2.97
CA PRO A 48 11.30 13.60 -4.03
C PRO A 48 11.28 12.96 -5.41
N GLU A 49 12.22 12.07 -5.68
CA GLU A 49 12.29 11.35 -6.96
C GLU A 49 11.18 10.31 -7.05
N GLY A 50 10.98 9.56 -5.97
CA GLY A 50 10.01 8.48 -5.94
C GLY A 50 8.57 8.95 -6.01
N VAL A 51 8.26 10.08 -5.39
CA VAL A 51 6.92 10.66 -5.40
C VAL A 51 6.41 10.90 -6.82
N GLN A 52 7.33 11.19 -7.72
CA GLN A 52 6.99 11.46 -9.12
C GLN A 52 6.91 10.19 -9.96
N SER A 53 7.24 9.05 -9.41
CA SER A 53 7.19 7.79 -10.14
C SER A 53 5.75 7.39 -10.44
N GLY A 54 5.53 6.87 -11.63
CA GLY A 54 4.24 6.30 -12.00
C GLY A 54 3.88 5.06 -11.20
N HIS A 55 4.84 4.46 -10.51
CA HIS A 55 4.62 3.25 -9.72
C HIS A 55 4.27 3.52 -8.25
N PHE A 56 4.27 4.79 -7.84
CA PHE A 56 3.93 5.14 -6.46
C PHE A 56 2.51 4.68 -6.10
N GLY A 57 1.56 4.93 -7.00
CA GLY A 57 0.18 4.47 -6.78
C GLY A 57 0.08 2.96 -6.61
N SER A 58 0.85 2.22 -7.40
CA SER A 58 0.87 0.75 -7.31
C SER A 58 1.42 0.28 -5.96
N ALA A 59 2.45 0.96 -5.46
CA ALA A 59 3.01 0.63 -4.15
C ALA A 59 2.00 0.90 -3.04
N LEU A 60 1.29 2.01 -3.11
CA LEU A 60 0.24 2.33 -2.14
C LEU A 60 -0.90 1.32 -2.20
N ALA A 61 -1.29 0.91 -3.40
CA ALA A 61 -2.34 -0.10 -3.56
C ALA A 61 -1.91 -1.44 -2.96
N ALA A 62 -0.65 -1.82 -3.13
CA ALA A 62 -0.12 -3.04 -2.52
C ALA A 62 -0.15 -2.95 -0.99
N ALA A 63 0.20 -1.80 -0.44
CA ALA A 63 0.13 -1.59 1.00
C ALA A 63 -1.31 -1.66 1.50
N GLY A 64 -2.26 -1.14 0.71
CA GLY A 64 -3.68 -1.25 1.02
C GLY A 64 -4.15 -2.70 1.03
N GLU A 65 -3.73 -3.48 0.05
CA GLU A 65 -4.06 -4.90 0.02
C GLU A 65 -3.50 -5.63 1.24
N LEU A 66 -2.28 -5.31 1.62
CA LEU A 66 -1.67 -5.92 2.81
C LEU A 66 -2.48 -5.60 4.05
N ALA A 67 -2.88 -4.34 4.23
CA ALA A 67 -3.69 -3.94 5.37
C ALA A 67 -5.02 -4.69 5.39
N TRP A 68 -5.65 -4.85 4.23
CA TRP A 68 -6.90 -5.61 4.12
C TRP A 68 -6.71 -7.07 4.52
N ARG A 69 -5.65 -7.70 4.04
CA ARG A 69 -5.37 -9.10 4.39
C ARG A 69 -5.12 -9.30 5.87
N ARG A 70 -4.66 -8.25 6.55
CA ARG A 70 -4.45 -8.27 8.00
C ARG A 70 -5.71 -7.90 8.79
N GLY A 71 -6.80 -7.58 8.12
CA GLY A 71 -8.05 -7.20 8.75
C GLY A 71 -8.11 -5.73 9.16
N ASN A 72 -7.17 -4.92 8.73
CA ASN A 72 -7.12 -3.48 9.04
C ASN A 72 -7.88 -2.70 7.97
N TYR A 73 -9.20 -2.78 8.01
CA TYR A 73 -10.06 -2.25 6.94
C TYR A 73 -9.94 -0.75 6.77
N ASP A 74 -9.96 0.01 7.86
CA ASP A 74 -9.88 1.47 7.77
C ASP A 74 -8.55 1.92 7.15
N GLN A 75 -7.47 1.27 7.52
CA GLN A 75 -6.16 1.58 6.96
C GLN A 75 -6.10 1.20 5.48
N ALA A 76 -6.67 0.05 5.13
CA ALA A 76 -6.73 -0.40 3.74
C ALA A 76 -7.49 0.62 2.88
N ILE A 77 -8.62 1.11 3.38
CA ILE A 77 -9.42 2.10 2.68
C ILE A 77 -8.62 3.39 2.48
N GLY A 78 -7.97 3.88 3.53
CA GLY A 78 -7.17 5.09 3.45
C GLY A 78 -6.03 4.98 2.45
N LEU A 79 -5.33 3.86 2.45
CA LEU A 79 -4.23 3.63 1.52
C LEU A 79 -4.71 3.53 0.07
N LEU A 80 -5.83 2.85 -0.15
CA LEU A 80 -6.38 2.73 -1.50
C LEU A 80 -6.93 4.05 -2.01
N GLU A 81 -7.54 4.86 -1.13
CA GLU A 81 -7.98 6.20 -1.54
C GLU A 81 -6.80 7.06 -1.95
N LYS A 82 -5.71 6.98 -1.21
CA LYS A 82 -4.50 7.71 -1.57
C LYS A 82 -3.90 7.17 -2.87
N ALA A 83 -3.90 5.86 -3.05
CA ALA A 83 -3.44 5.25 -4.29
C ALA A 83 -4.26 5.73 -5.48
N LEU A 84 -5.57 5.82 -5.32
CA LEU A 84 -6.47 6.31 -6.36
C LEU A 84 -6.13 7.75 -6.71
N MET A 85 -5.95 8.60 -5.71
CA MET A 85 -5.63 10.00 -5.92
C MET A 85 -4.31 10.16 -6.67
N VAL A 86 -3.27 9.44 -6.27
CA VAL A 86 -1.96 9.50 -6.91
C VAL A 86 -2.04 8.99 -8.36
N THR A 87 -2.71 7.88 -8.57
CA THR A 87 -2.83 7.29 -9.90
C THR A 87 -3.62 8.19 -10.83
N GLN A 88 -4.72 8.74 -10.34
CA GLN A 88 -5.56 9.65 -11.13
C GLN A 88 -4.82 10.93 -11.48
N SER A 89 -4.06 11.45 -10.53
CA SER A 89 -3.25 12.65 -10.75
C SER A 89 -2.17 12.42 -11.81
N ARG A 90 -1.60 11.21 -11.85
CA ARG A 90 -0.49 10.89 -12.75
C ARG A 90 -0.97 10.45 -14.14
N PHE A 91 -2.00 9.62 -14.20
CA PHE A 91 -2.44 9.00 -15.46
C PHE A 91 -3.85 9.40 -15.88
N GLY A 92 -4.55 10.19 -15.08
CA GLY A 92 -5.96 10.48 -15.30
C GLY A 92 -6.81 9.23 -15.05
N GLU A 93 -8.03 9.24 -15.55
CA GLU A 93 -8.89 8.07 -15.47
C GLU A 93 -8.29 6.94 -16.32
N SER A 94 -8.07 5.80 -15.69
CA SER A 94 -7.40 4.67 -16.31
C SER A 94 -7.93 3.38 -15.74
N ASP A 95 -7.52 2.27 -16.35
CA ASP A 95 -7.90 0.94 -15.87
C ASP A 95 -7.40 0.71 -14.44
N ALA A 96 -6.24 1.27 -14.10
CA ALA A 96 -5.70 1.17 -12.75
C ALA A 96 -6.63 1.83 -11.75
N CYS A 97 -7.19 3.00 -12.08
CA CYS A 97 -8.15 3.66 -11.23
C CYS A 97 -9.41 2.83 -11.03
N ALA A 98 -9.88 2.20 -12.10
CA ALA A 98 -11.06 1.34 -12.04
C ALA A 98 -10.83 0.16 -11.09
N VAL A 99 -9.66 -0.46 -11.17
CA VAL A 99 -9.31 -1.58 -10.29
C VAL A 99 -9.26 -1.13 -8.83
N ILE A 100 -8.65 0.01 -8.56
CA ILE A 100 -8.56 0.54 -7.20
C ILE A 100 -9.96 0.82 -6.64
N ARG A 101 -10.84 1.40 -7.46
CA ARG A 101 -12.22 1.67 -7.04
C ARG A 101 -12.98 0.39 -6.72
N GLN A 102 -12.80 -0.65 -7.55
CA GLN A 102 -13.43 -1.94 -7.29
C GLN A 102 -12.96 -2.52 -5.97
N ASN A 103 -11.67 -2.45 -5.70
CA ASN A 103 -11.11 -2.93 -4.44
C ASN A 103 -11.66 -2.14 -3.26
N LEU A 104 -11.77 -0.82 -3.39
CA LEU A 104 -12.34 0.02 -2.34
C LEU A 104 -13.78 -0.37 -2.03
N GLU A 105 -14.60 -0.55 -3.06
CA GLU A 105 -15.99 -0.93 -2.87
C GLU A 105 -16.10 -2.30 -2.19
N MET A 106 -15.27 -3.24 -2.62
CA MET A 106 -15.25 -4.58 -2.04
C MET A 106 -14.91 -4.52 -0.55
N ILE A 107 -13.88 -3.76 -0.21
CA ILE A 107 -13.42 -3.65 1.18
C ILE A 107 -14.45 -2.94 2.05
N LYS A 108 -15.04 -1.86 1.55
CA LYS A 108 -16.08 -1.14 2.28
C LYS A 108 -17.30 -2.03 2.52
N LYS A 109 -17.68 -2.80 1.52
CA LYS A 109 -18.80 -3.74 1.64
C LYS A 109 -18.50 -4.83 2.65
N GLU A 110 -17.31 -5.41 2.57
CA GLU A 110 -16.89 -6.45 3.50
C GLU A 110 -16.85 -5.95 4.93
N LYS A 111 -16.33 -4.74 5.13
CA LYS A 111 -16.31 -4.11 6.44
C LYS A 111 -17.73 -3.97 7.01
N LYS A 112 -18.66 -3.52 6.19
CA LYS A 112 -20.05 -3.35 6.58
C LYS A 112 -20.71 -4.68 6.91
N GLU A 113 -20.50 -5.69 6.07
CA GLU A 113 -21.09 -7.02 6.26
C GLU A 113 -20.60 -7.68 7.53
N LYS A 114 -19.34 -7.49 7.89
CA LYS A 114 -18.76 -8.04 9.11
C LYS A 114 -19.12 -7.25 10.34
N GLY A 115 -19.78 -6.10 10.18
CA GLY A 115 -20.13 -5.23 11.30
C GLY A 115 -18.93 -4.61 11.97
N ILE A 116 -17.82 -4.50 11.25
CA ILE A 116 -16.59 -3.93 11.79
C ILE A 116 -16.74 -2.41 11.86
N THR A 117 -16.52 -1.84 13.04
CA THR A 117 -16.54 -0.40 13.24
C THR A 117 -15.16 0.03 13.72
N GLY A 118 -14.91 1.33 13.67
CA GLY A 118 -13.64 1.85 14.16
C GLY A 118 -13.38 1.49 15.61
N ALA A 119 -14.44 1.42 16.44
CA ALA A 119 -14.32 1.04 17.83
C ALA A 119 -13.94 -0.43 17.99
N GLU A 120 -14.54 -1.29 17.19
CA GLU A 120 -14.24 -2.72 17.22
C GLU A 120 -12.81 -2.98 16.75
N ASP A 121 -12.38 -2.28 15.71
CA ASP A 121 -11.02 -2.36 15.23
C ASP A 121 -10.03 -2.00 16.33
N LYS A 122 -10.35 -0.96 17.10
CA LYS A 122 -9.50 -0.54 18.21
C LYS A 122 -9.42 -1.61 19.29
N LYS A 123 -10.51 -2.32 19.55
CA LYS A 123 -10.52 -3.40 20.52
C LYS A 123 -9.59 -4.53 20.08
N GLU A 124 -9.65 -4.88 18.84
CA GLU A 124 -8.78 -5.93 18.29
C GLU A 124 -7.34 -5.51 18.39
N ASP A 125 -7.07 -4.25 18.11
CA ASP A 125 -5.72 -3.71 18.22
C ASP A 125 -5.19 -3.82 19.64
N LYS A 126 -6.05 -3.60 20.61
CA LYS A 126 -5.68 -3.75 22.02
C LYS A 126 -5.37 -5.19 22.38
N GLY A 127 -5.81 -6.12 21.58
CA GLY A 127 -5.44 -7.51 21.73
C GLY A 127 -3.96 -7.77 21.55
N GLY A 128 -3.22 -6.72 21.27
CA GLY A 128 -1.76 -6.80 21.22
C GLY A 128 -1.19 -7.43 19.97
N ASN A 129 -1.88 -7.29 18.87
CA ASN A 129 -1.39 -7.83 17.62
C ASN A 129 -0.23 -6.97 17.10
N PRO A 130 1.01 -7.49 17.14
CA PRO A 130 2.17 -6.72 16.68
C PRO A 130 2.11 -6.35 15.21
N SER A 131 1.40 -7.11 14.42
CA SER A 131 1.24 -6.82 12.99
C SER A 131 0.62 -5.46 12.75
N HIS A 132 -0.25 -5.05 13.65
CA HIS A 132 -0.92 -3.76 13.54
C HIS A 132 0.07 -2.62 13.57
N CYS A 133 1.12 -2.73 14.37
CA CYS A 133 2.14 -1.69 14.47
C CYS A 133 2.85 -1.45 13.15
N ALA A 134 3.12 -2.52 12.41
CA ALA A 134 3.76 -2.40 11.11
C ALA A 134 2.88 -1.61 10.14
N SER A 135 1.58 -1.88 10.16
CA SER A 135 0.63 -1.16 9.31
C SER A 135 0.56 0.32 9.69
N CYS A 136 0.64 0.62 10.98
CA CYS A 136 0.64 2.00 11.44
C CYS A 136 1.84 2.78 10.91
N GLN A 137 2.97 2.12 10.74
CA GLN A 137 4.16 2.77 10.22
C GLN A 137 3.96 3.33 8.81
N PHE A 138 3.23 2.62 7.97
CA PHE A 138 2.92 3.13 6.64
C PHE A 138 2.07 4.38 6.71
N LYS A 139 1.12 4.41 7.63
CA LYS A 139 0.28 5.58 7.84
C LYS A 139 1.10 6.77 8.29
N ASP A 140 2.03 6.53 9.22
CA ASP A 140 2.88 7.59 9.78
C ASP A 140 3.90 8.10 8.78
N ALA A 141 4.25 7.29 7.79
CA ALA A 141 5.21 7.69 6.77
C ALA A 141 4.71 8.83 5.89
N LYS A 142 3.43 9.13 5.90
CA LYS A 142 2.84 10.29 5.21
C LYS A 142 3.08 10.31 3.70
N PHE A 143 2.84 9.23 3.05
CA PHE A 143 2.93 9.16 1.59
C PHE A 143 1.90 10.00 0.87
#